data_eced926eadce67a46b3df974ca33ba02
#
_entry.id   eced926eadce67a46b3df974ca33ba02
#
_cell.length_a   1.000
_cell.length_b   1.000
_cell.length_c   1.000
_cell.angle_alpha   90.00
_cell.angle_beta   90.00
_cell.angle_gamma   90.00
#
_symmetry.space_group_name_H-M   'P 1'
#
loop_
_entity.id
_entity.type
_entity.pdbx_description
1 polymer ?
#
loop_
_entity_poly.entity_id
_entity_poly.type
_entity_poly.pdbx_seq_one_letter_code
_entity_poly.pdbx_strand_id
1 'polypeptide(L)'
;MHRVTLVFILFLLIPDLYIYLVYVVRKTRKAVLHCLYWLPTLLLAAGYVYFIFLTGDNAMSNHTQAIGRLAITIMLFVFPKTIFMLCSLVGVLAHFIIRRCPRSPFTAIGLVLAVVSFFNILYGTLAGITRFDTKEVEYRSANIPEGFDGYRIVQISDLSLIHISEPTRHSL
;
A
#
# COMPACT_ATOMS: atom_id res chain seq x y z
N MET A 1 -20.67 -7.42 -3.52
CA MET A 1 -19.29 -7.78 -3.97
C MET A 1 -18.94 -7.18 -5.34
N HIS A 2 -19.69 -7.39 -6.41
CA HIS A 2 -19.31 -6.94 -7.76
C HIS A 2 -18.98 -5.44 -7.92
N ARG A 3 -19.68 -4.55 -7.21
CA ARG A 3 -19.44 -3.09 -7.32
C ARG A 3 -18.07 -2.67 -6.74
N VAL A 4 -17.69 -3.23 -5.61
CA VAL A 4 -16.40 -2.93 -4.97
C VAL A 4 -15.24 -3.45 -5.81
N THR A 5 -15.37 -4.67 -6.33
CA THR A 5 -14.38 -5.28 -7.24
C THR A 5 -14.19 -4.43 -8.50
N LEU A 6 -15.29 -3.95 -9.11
CA LEU A 6 -15.23 -3.13 -10.31
C LEU A 6 -14.52 -1.79 -10.03
N VAL A 7 -14.87 -1.11 -8.93
CA VAL A 7 -14.21 0.14 -8.52
C VAL A 7 -12.73 -0.07 -8.29
N PHE A 8 -12.34 -1.19 -7.67
CA PHE A 8 -10.95 -1.52 -7.42
C PHE A 8 -10.15 -1.76 -8.70
N ILE A 9 -10.72 -2.52 -9.65
CA ILE A 9 -10.09 -2.76 -10.96
C ILE A 9 -9.94 -1.44 -11.74
N LEU A 10 -10.94 -0.57 -11.71
CA LEU A 10 -10.86 0.75 -12.32
C LEU A 10 -9.74 1.59 -11.69
N PHE A 11 -9.63 1.60 -10.36
CA PHE A 11 -8.56 2.31 -9.65
C PHE A 11 -7.18 1.82 -10.04
N LEU A 12 -7.02 0.53 -10.30
CA LEU A 12 -5.77 -0.10 -10.74
C LEU A 12 -5.45 0.24 -12.20
N LEU A 13 -6.45 0.27 -13.08
CA LEU A 13 -6.26 0.44 -14.52
C LEU A 13 -6.15 1.92 -14.96
N ILE A 14 -6.83 2.85 -14.27
CA ILE A 14 -6.88 4.27 -14.68
C ILE A 14 -5.48 4.91 -14.74
N PRO A 15 -4.61 4.80 -13.71
CA PRO A 15 -3.28 5.39 -13.75
C PRO A 15 -2.42 4.79 -14.86
N ASP A 16 -2.52 3.48 -15.08
CA ASP A 16 -1.76 2.80 -16.12
C ASP A 16 -2.22 3.19 -17.52
N LEU A 17 -3.52 3.27 -17.74
CA LEU A 17 -4.08 3.70 -19.02
C LEU A 17 -3.65 5.14 -19.35
N TYR A 18 -3.70 6.04 -18.37
CA TYR A 18 -3.25 7.41 -18.53
C TYR A 18 -1.76 7.49 -18.91
N ILE A 19 -0.90 6.84 -18.13
CA ILE A 19 0.55 6.84 -18.38
C ILE A 19 0.84 6.20 -19.75
N TYR A 20 0.17 5.10 -20.08
CA TYR A 20 0.31 4.43 -21.36
C TYR A 20 -0.01 5.35 -22.53
N LEU A 21 -1.19 6.00 -22.52
CA LEU A 21 -1.63 6.85 -23.62
C LEU A 21 -0.78 8.12 -23.76
N VAL A 22 -0.39 8.73 -22.65
CA VAL A 22 0.31 10.04 -22.67
C VAL A 22 1.80 9.87 -22.94
N TYR A 23 2.43 8.82 -22.40
CA TYR A 23 3.89 8.68 -22.40
C TYR A 23 4.39 7.48 -23.21
N VAL A 24 3.81 6.29 -23.05
CA VAL A 24 4.34 5.06 -23.64
C VAL A 24 4.07 5.00 -25.14
N VAL A 25 2.82 5.18 -25.57
CA VAL A 25 2.43 5.13 -27.00
C VAL A 25 3.18 6.16 -27.83
N ARG A 26 3.40 7.36 -27.27
CA ARG A 26 4.09 8.44 -27.98
C ARG A 26 5.60 8.23 -28.13
N LYS A 27 6.21 7.51 -27.18
CA LYS A 27 7.67 7.35 -27.12
C LYS A 27 8.16 6.07 -27.79
N THR A 28 7.34 5.03 -27.84
CA THR A 28 7.77 3.69 -28.23
C THR A 28 6.83 3.08 -29.25
N ARG A 29 7.41 2.51 -30.34
CA ARG A 29 6.66 1.77 -31.37
C ARG A 29 6.85 0.25 -31.29
N LYS A 30 7.67 -0.26 -30.35
CA LYS A 30 7.99 -1.69 -30.23
C LYS A 30 6.89 -2.39 -29.43
N ALA A 31 6.19 -3.34 -30.05
CA ALA A 31 5.11 -4.11 -29.41
C ALA A 31 5.54 -4.81 -28.11
N VAL A 32 6.78 -5.29 -28.05
CA VAL A 32 7.33 -5.96 -26.86
C VAL A 32 7.30 -5.04 -25.62
N LEU A 33 7.61 -3.75 -25.79
CA LEU A 33 7.60 -2.78 -24.66
C LEU A 33 6.18 -2.47 -24.21
N HIS A 34 5.21 -2.50 -25.09
CA HIS A 34 3.80 -2.36 -24.73
C HIS A 34 3.31 -3.58 -23.92
N CYS A 35 3.66 -4.79 -24.33
CA CYS A 35 3.34 -6.00 -23.57
C CYS A 35 4.02 -5.99 -22.20
N LEU A 36 5.30 -5.64 -22.13
CA LEU A 36 6.06 -5.57 -20.89
C LEU A 36 5.50 -4.53 -19.92
N TYR A 37 4.98 -3.41 -20.43
CA TYR A 37 4.34 -2.38 -19.61
C TYR A 37 3.06 -2.87 -18.93
N TRP A 38 2.21 -3.60 -19.66
CA TRP A 38 0.93 -4.08 -19.13
C TRP A 38 1.06 -5.32 -18.25
N LEU A 39 2.14 -6.08 -18.37
CA LEU A 39 2.33 -7.35 -17.70
C LEU A 39 2.21 -7.26 -16.16
N PRO A 40 2.84 -6.31 -15.45
CA PRO A 40 2.70 -6.22 -13.99
C PRO A 40 1.26 -5.93 -13.55
N THR A 41 0.58 -5.03 -14.25
CA THR A 41 -0.79 -4.63 -13.92
C THR A 41 -1.78 -5.75 -14.18
N LEU A 42 -1.62 -6.48 -15.28
CA LEU A 42 -2.45 -7.65 -15.59
C LEU A 42 -2.22 -8.78 -14.58
N LEU A 43 -0.98 -9.02 -14.16
CA LEU A 43 -0.69 -10.00 -13.12
C LEU A 43 -1.32 -9.62 -11.77
N LEU A 44 -1.28 -8.35 -11.38
CA LEU A 44 -1.92 -7.88 -10.15
C LEU A 44 -3.45 -7.98 -10.23
N ALA A 45 -4.03 -7.60 -11.37
CA ALA A 45 -5.47 -7.73 -11.59
C ALA A 45 -5.92 -9.20 -11.58
N ALA A 46 -5.19 -10.07 -12.26
CA ALA A 46 -5.46 -11.51 -12.28
C ALA A 46 -5.32 -12.13 -10.88
N GLY A 47 -4.28 -11.76 -10.12
CA GLY A 47 -4.08 -12.20 -8.74
C GLY A 47 -5.23 -11.77 -7.83
N TYR A 48 -5.71 -10.54 -7.97
CA TYR A 48 -6.85 -10.03 -7.21
C TYR A 48 -8.15 -10.77 -7.55
N VAL A 49 -8.44 -10.97 -8.84
CA VAL A 49 -9.62 -11.71 -9.30
C VAL A 49 -9.55 -13.16 -8.85
N TYR A 50 -8.41 -13.83 -9.06
CA TYR A 50 -8.17 -15.20 -8.62
C TYR A 50 -8.45 -15.34 -7.12
N PHE A 51 -7.94 -14.41 -6.32
CA PHE A 51 -8.12 -14.42 -4.87
C PHE A 51 -9.61 -14.30 -4.47
N ILE A 52 -10.36 -13.37 -5.08
CA ILE A 52 -11.80 -13.20 -4.80
C ILE A 52 -12.61 -14.44 -5.21
N PHE A 53 -12.33 -15.00 -6.38
CA PHE A 53 -13.10 -16.15 -6.89
C PHE A 53 -12.84 -17.44 -6.10
N LEU A 54 -11.58 -17.71 -5.72
CA LEU A 54 -11.22 -18.95 -5.03
C LEU A 54 -11.59 -18.96 -3.55
N THR A 55 -11.65 -17.81 -2.93
CA THR A 55 -11.72 -17.75 -1.47
C THR A 55 -13.13 -17.53 -0.96
N GLY A 56 -14.12 -17.16 -1.81
CA GLY A 56 -15.51 -16.97 -1.43
C GLY A 56 -15.72 -16.04 -0.24
N ASP A 57 -16.83 -16.20 0.46
CA ASP A 57 -17.18 -15.33 1.59
C ASP A 57 -16.31 -15.58 2.85
N ASN A 58 -15.62 -16.72 2.95
CA ASN A 58 -14.72 -17.07 4.07
C ASN A 58 -13.25 -16.70 3.83
N ALA A 59 -12.97 -15.97 2.76
CA ALA A 59 -11.62 -15.55 2.37
C ALA A 59 -10.89 -14.78 3.47
N MET A 60 -11.64 -13.95 4.17
CA MET A 60 -11.06 -12.97 5.09
C MET A 60 -10.49 -13.62 6.34
N SER A 61 -11.06 -14.73 6.81
CA SER A 61 -10.60 -15.44 8.02
C SER A 61 -9.45 -16.41 7.77
N ASN A 62 -9.47 -17.11 6.63
CA ASN A 62 -8.53 -18.20 6.39
C ASN A 62 -7.21 -17.78 5.69
N HIS A 63 -7.19 -16.63 5.01
CA HIS A 63 -6.05 -16.18 4.18
C HIS A 63 -5.63 -14.73 4.42
N THR A 64 -5.78 -14.22 5.63
CA THR A 64 -5.50 -12.81 5.99
C THR A 64 -4.08 -12.38 5.59
N GLN A 65 -3.09 -13.26 5.75
CA GLN A 65 -1.70 -12.96 5.36
C GLN A 65 -1.53 -12.81 3.84
N ALA A 66 -2.21 -13.65 3.06
CA ALA A 66 -2.15 -13.58 1.60
C ALA A 66 -2.82 -12.30 1.09
N ILE A 67 -3.95 -11.92 1.70
CA ILE A 67 -4.64 -10.65 1.41
C ILE A 67 -3.74 -9.46 1.72
N GLY A 68 -3.10 -9.46 2.90
CA GLY A 68 -2.20 -8.40 3.31
C GLY A 68 -1.03 -8.22 2.33
N ARG A 69 -0.38 -9.31 1.92
CA ARG A 69 0.71 -9.28 0.93
C ARG A 69 0.24 -8.77 -0.42
N LEU A 70 -0.92 -9.21 -0.89
CA LEU A 70 -1.51 -8.74 -2.14
C LEU A 70 -1.82 -7.24 -2.06
N ALA A 71 -2.44 -6.77 -0.97
CA ALA A 71 -2.76 -5.37 -0.76
C ALA A 71 -1.51 -4.48 -0.76
N ILE A 72 -0.45 -4.89 -0.05
CA ILE A 72 0.82 -4.19 -0.02
C ILE A 72 1.44 -4.13 -1.42
N THR A 73 1.43 -5.25 -2.16
CA THR A 73 1.98 -5.30 -3.52
C THR A 73 1.23 -4.37 -4.45
N ILE A 74 -0.10 -4.36 -4.38
CA ILE A 74 -0.93 -3.43 -5.17
C ILE A 74 -0.61 -1.98 -4.79
N MET A 75 -0.55 -1.68 -3.49
CA MET A 75 -0.23 -0.34 -3.02
C MET A 75 1.15 0.12 -3.49
N LEU A 76 2.15 -0.75 -3.48
CA LEU A 76 3.51 -0.46 -3.92
C LEU A 76 3.57 -0.06 -5.41
N PHE A 77 2.76 -0.70 -6.26
CA PHE A 77 2.77 -0.43 -7.71
C PHE A 77 1.78 0.64 -8.15
N VAL A 78 0.59 0.67 -7.56
CA VAL A 78 -0.49 1.57 -8.00
C VAL A 78 -0.33 2.97 -7.42
N PHE A 79 0.03 3.09 -6.14
CA PHE A 79 0.07 4.38 -5.45
C PHE A 79 1.09 5.36 -6.07
N PRO A 80 2.34 4.99 -6.37
CA PRO A 80 3.29 5.87 -7.06
C PRO A 80 2.81 6.30 -8.45
N LYS A 81 2.19 5.39 -9.21
CA LYS A 81 1.64 5.70 -10.53
C LYS A 81 0.48 6.70 -10.44
N THR A 82 -0.36 6.55 -9.41
CA THR A 82 -1.48 7.48 -9.17
C THR A 82 -0.97 8.89 -8.84
N ILE A 83 0.06 9.00 -7.98
CA ILE A 83 0.69 10.30 -7.68
C ILE A 83 1.26 10.94 -8.94
N PHE A 84 1.99 10.16 -9.73
CA PHE A 84 2.54 10.64 -10.99
C PHE A 84 1.45 11.11 -11.95
N MET A 85 0.38 10.34 -12.11
CA MET A 85 -0.78 10.68 -12.93
C MET A 85 -1.39 12.00 -12.48
N LEU A 86 -1.66 12.17 -11.18
CA LEU A 86 -2.27 13.37 -10.64
C LEU A 86 -1.40 14.62 -10.89
N CYS A 87 -0.11 14.54 -10.59
CA CYS A 87 0.82 15.66 -10.86
C CYS A 87 0.89 16.00 -12.34
N SER A 88 0.95 14.98 -13.19
CA SER A 88 0.96 15.16 -14.65
C SER A 88 -0.35 15.78 -15.15
N LEU A 89 -1.50 15.37 -14.61
CA LEU A 89 -2.81 15.90 -14.95
C LEU A 89 -2.92 17.37 -14.56
N VAL A 90 -2.45 17.75 -13.36
CA VAL A 90 -2.35 19.15 -12.93
C VAL A 90 -1.49 19.96 -13.90
N GLY A 91 -0.37 19.42 -14.35
CA GLY A 91 0.48 20.06 -15.35
C GLY A 91 -0.21 20.28 -16.70
N VAL A 92 -1.00 19.30 -17.15
CA VAL A 92 -1.83 19.42 -18.37
C VAL A 92 -2.91 20.49 -18.20
N LEU A 93 -3.59 20.50 -17.05
CA LEU A 93 -4.63 21.47 -16.75
C LEU A 93 -4.08 22.90 -16.62
N ALA A 94 -2.95 23.05 -15.92
CA ALA A 94 -2.26 24.33 -15.79
C ALA A 94 -1.82 24.88 -17.17
N HIS A 95 -1.31 24.01 -18.04
CA HIS A 95 -0.97 24.40 -19.41
C HIS A 95 -2.18 24.82 -20.25
N PHE A 96 -3.33 24.18 -20.02
CA PHE A 96 -4.59 24.51 -20.71
C PHE A 96 -5.13 25.88 -20.28
N ILE A 97 -5.07 26.17 -18.98
CA ILE A 97 -5.56 27.46 -18.41
C ILE A 97 -4.54 28.56 -18.71
N ILE A 98 -3.27 28.31 -18.46
CA ILE A 98 -2.18 29.27 -18.63
C ILE A 98 -1.29 28.77 -19.76
N ARG A 99 -1.56 29.19 -21.00
CA ARG A 99 -0.89 28.72 -22.21
C ARG A 99 0.66 28.84 -22.19
N ARG A 100 1.21 29.65 -21.28
CA ARG A 100 2.66 29.82 -21.06
C ARG A 100 3.24 28.87 -20.03
N CYS A 101 2.44 28.12 -19.28
CA CYS A 101 2.95 27.24 -18.24
C CYS A 101 3.54 25.96 -18.86
N PRO A 102 4.83 25.67 -18.67
CA PRO A 102 5.41 24.46 -19.21
C PRO A 102 4.95 23.23 -18.40
N ARG A 103 4.69 22.11 -19.08
CA ARG A 103 4.27 20.84 -18.43
C ARG A 103 5.42 20.14 -17.71
N SER A 104 6.66 20.41 -18.14
CA SER A 104 7.85 19.70 -17.69
C SER A 104 8.10 19.73 -16.16
N PRO A 105 7.94 20.85 -15.43
CA PRO A 105 8.15 20.85 -13.99
C PRO A 105 7.14 19.97 -13.24
N PHE A 106 5.88 19.94 -13.64
CA PHE A 106 4.86 19.12 -12.98
C PHE A 106 5.12 17.62 -13.16
N THR A 107 5.59 17.21 -14.35
CA THR A 107 5.95 15.82 -14.60
C THR A 107 7.22 15.42 -13.86
N ALA A 108 8.20 16.31 -13.72
CA ALA A 108 9.42 16.07 -12.95
C ALA A 108 9.10 15.94 -11.45
N ILE A 109 8.31 16.86 -10.90
CA ILE A 109 7.83 16.78 -9.51
C ILE A 109 7.05 15.50 -9.28
N GLY A 110 6.13 15.15 -10.18
CA GLY A 110 5.36 13.92 -10.11
C GLY A 110 6.22 12.67 -10.12
N LEU A 111 7.29 12.66 -10.92
CA LEU A 111 8.25 11.55 -10.94
C LEU A 111 9.01 11.43 -9.62
N VAL A 112 9.51 12.54 -9.08
CA VAL A 112 10.22 12.54 -7.80
C VAL A 112 9.29 12.05 -6.67
N LEU A 113 8.06 12.57 -6.60
CA LEU A 113 7.10 12.14 -5.59
C LEU A 113 6.71 10.68 -5.73
N ALA A 114 6.57 10.17 -6.95
CA ALA A 114 6.31 8.76 -7.21
C ALA A 114 7.46 7.86 -6.73
N VAL A 115 8.71 8.25 -6.99
CA VAL A 115 9.90 7.51 -6.53
C VAL A 115 10.00 7.55 -5.01
N VAL A 116 9.81 8.71 -4.39
CA VAL A 116 9.85 8.86 -2.92
C VAL A 116 8.74 8.02 -2.27
N SER A 117 7.52 8.04 -2.82
CA SER A 117 6.41 7.24 -2.29
C SER A 117 6.67 5.74 -2.43
N PHE A 118 7.26 5.29 -3.54
CA PHE A 118 7.65 3.89 -3.74
C PHE A 118 8.63 3.42 -2.66
N PHE A 119 9.71 4.17 -2.44
CA PHE A 119 10.70 3.82 -1.42
C PHE A 119 10.15 3.94 0.01
N ASN A 120 9.25 4.89 0.27
CA ASN A 120 8.61 5.02 1.56
C ASN A 120 7.73 3.80 1.89
N ILE A 121 6.90 3.34 0.95
CA ILE A 121 6.08 2.14 1.12
C ILE A 121 6.97 0.91 1.28
N LEU A 122 8.01 0.79 0.46
CA LEU A 122 8.95 -0.33 0.53
C LEU A 122 9.67 -0.37 1.89
N TYR A 123 10.16 0.76 2.37
CA TYR A 123 10.80 0.89 3.68
C TYR A 123 9.82 0.57 4.82
N GLY A 124 8.60 1.13 4.78
CA GLY A 124 7.56 0.86 5.76
C GLY A 124 7.20 -0.62 5.84
N THR A 125 7.18 -1.31 4.69
CA THR A 125 6.87 -2.75 4.63
C THR A 125 8.02 -3.62 5.13
N LEU A 126 9.27 -3.27 4.81
CA LEU A 126 10.44 -4.11 5.16
C LEU A 126 10.96 -3.82 6.56
N ALA A 127 11.01 -2.56 6.97
CA ALA A 127 11.60 -2.14 8.23
C ALA A 127 10.58 -1.69 9.28
N GLY A 128 9.42 -1.16 8.86
CA GLY A 128 8.42 -0.62 9.77
C GLY A 128 7.74 -1.69 10.63
N ILE A 129 7.51 -2.87 10.06
CA ILE A 129 6.81 -3.98 10.74
C ILE A 129 7.66 -4.60 11.86
N THR A 130 8.99 -4.48 11.78
CA THR A 130 9.94 -5.05 12.76
C THR A 130 10.41 -4.07 13.82
N ARG A 131 10.00 -2.80 13.74
CA ARG A 131 10.38 -1.77 14.71
C ARG A 131 9.42 -1.78 15.88
N PHE A 132 9.92 -2.27 17.01
CA PHE A 132 9.25 -2.13 18.31
C PHE A 132 9.85 -0.93 19.05
N ASP A 133 8.99 -0.03 19.49
CA ASP A 133 9.38 1.11 20.34
C ASP A 133 9.03 0.77 21.78
N THR A 134 10.05 0.69 22.65
CA THR A 134 9.90 0.35 24.06
C THR A 134 9.99 1.65 24.85
N LYS A 135 8.90 2.05 25.51
CA LYS A 135 8.89 3.20 26.41
C LYS A 135 8.95 2.71 27.86
N GLU A 136 9.98 3.07 28.57
CA GLU A 136 10.06 2.86 29.99
C GLU A 136 9.43 4.06 30.72
N VAL A 137 8.43 3.78 31.56
CA VAL A 137 7.76 4.77 32.39
C VAL A 137 7.91 4.36 33.85
N GLU A 138 8.61 5.16 34.64
CA GLU A 138 8.74 4.96 36.07
C GLU A 138 7.54 5.58 36.79
N TYR A 139 6.78 4.76 37.50
CA TYR A 139 5.66 5.21 38.31
C TYR A 139 6.05 5.16 39.78
N ARG A 140 6.02 6.32 40.46
CA ARG A 140 6.28 6.46 41.91
C ARG A 140 5.04 6.94 42.61
N SER A 141 4.63 6.24 43.65
CA SER A 141 3.51 6.66 44.50
C SER A 141 3.77 6.26 45.96
N ALA A 142 3.49 7.17 46.86
CA ALA A 142 3.62 6.93 48.32
C ALA A 142 2.63 5.88 48.85
N ASN A 143 1.61 5.51 48.04
CA ASN A 143 0.59 4.54 48.44
C ASN A 143 0.91 3.12 48.00
N ILE A 144 2.07 2.90 47.37
CA ILE A 144 2.48 1.55 46.95
C ILE A 144 3.19 0.88 48.11
N PRO A 145 2.79 -0.36 48.53
CA PRO A 145 3.50 -1.11 49.57
C PRO A 145 4.95 -1.38 49.18
N GLU A 146 5.86 -1.37 50.13
CA GLU A 146 7.31 -1.57 49.92
C GLU A 146 7.65 -2.87 49.19
N GLY A 147 6.81 -3.92 49.28
CA GLY A 147 6.98 -5.17 48.58
C GLY A 147 6.85 -5.10 47.03
N PHE A 148 6.39 -3.93 46.51
CA PHE A 148 6.30 -3.71 45.06
C PHE A 148 7.44 -2.82 44.54
N ASP A 149 8.40 -2.49 45.37
CA ASP A 149 9.57 -1.74 44.91
C ASP A 149 10.38 -2.56 43.89
N GLY A 150 10.66 -1.96 42.74
CA GLY A 150 11.31 -2.61 41.63
C GLY A 150 10.42 -3.53 40.78
N TYR A 151 9.10 -3.58 41.02
CA TYR A 151 8.20 -4.42 40.21
C TYR A 151 8.07 -3.86 38.81
N ARG A 152 8.23 -4.72 37.79
CA ARG A 152 8.14 -4.34 36.38
C ARG A 152 6.87 -4.88 35.74
N ILE A 153 6.06 -3.99 35.19
CA ILE A 153 4.86 -4.33 34.42
C ILE A 153 5.16 -4.08 32.96
N VAL A 154 4.99 -5.11 32.14
CA VAL A 154 5.13 -4.99 30.68
C VAL A 154 3.73 -4.91 30.10
N GLN A 155 3.43 -3.78 29.45
CA GLN A 155 2.21 -3.60 28.69
C GLN A 155 2.54 -3.64 27.21
N ILE A 156 1.94 -4.56 26.49
CA ILE A 156 2.08 -4.67 25.04
C ILE A 156 0.78 -4.13 24.43
N SER A 157 0.88 -3.06 23.65
CA SER A 157 -0.24 -2.48 22.91
C SER A 157 -0.07 -2.73 21.41
N ASP A 158 -1.15 -2.60 20.67
CA ASP A 158 -1.17 -2.70 19.20
C ASP A 158 -0.70 -4.06 18.64
N LEU A 159 -0.92 -5.13 19.41
CA LEU A 159 -0.75 -6.48 18.88
C LEU A 159 -1.78 -6.71 17.75
N SER A 160 -1.28 -6.85 16.52
CA SER A 160 -2.10 -7.32 15.43
C SER A 160 -2.59 -8.72 15.75
N LEU A 161 -3.91 -8.88 15.92
CA LEU A 161 -4.57 -10.16 16.21
C LEU A 161 -4.41 -11.22 15.10
N ILE A 162 -3.65 -10.92 14.05
CA ILE A 162 -3.39 -11.80 12.90
C ILE A 162 -2.67 -13.09 13.31
N HIS A 163 -2.02 -13.13 14.48
CA HIS A 163 -1.24 -14.27 14.96
C HIS A 163 -1.70 -14.89 16.29
N ILE A 164 -2.86 -14.50 16.80
CA ILE A 164 -3.43 -15.22 17.94
C ILE A 164 -4.09 -16.49 17.40
N SER A 165 -3.32 -17.57 17.31
CA SER A 165 -3.87 -18.92 17.37
C SER A 165 -4.70 -19.01 18.65
N GLU A 166 -5.93 -19.52 18.53
CA GLU A 166 -6.89 -19.70 19.62
C GLU A 166 -6.21 -20.12 20.91
N PRO A 167 -6.52 -19.46 22.05
CA PRO A 167 -6.07 -19.97 23.33
C PRO A 167 -6.64 -21.37 23.49
N THR A 168 -5.77 -22.36 23.50
CA THR A 168 -6.13 -23.71 23.88
C THR A 168 -6.82 -23.64 25.23
N ARG A 169 -8.16 -23.80 25.23
CA ARG A 169 -8.93 -24.03 26.45
C ARG A 169 -8.37 -25.30 27.07
N HIS A 170 -7.48 -25.17 28.02
CA HIS A 170 -7.26 -26.24 28.98
C HIS A 170 -8.54 -26.35 29.81
N SER A 171 -9.41 -27.31 29.44
CA SER A 171 -10.44 -27.83 30.30
C SER A 171 -9.72 -28.58 31.45
N LEU A 172 -9.76 -27.99 32.63
CA LEU A 172 -9.60 -28.71 33.89
C LEU A 172 -10.87 -29.50 34.16
#